data_a750c6f6c5e1193800ff0e629a5bb474
#
_entry.id   a750c6f6c5e1193800ff0e629a5bb474
#
_cell.length_a   1.000
_cell.length_b   1.000
_cell.length_c   1.000
_cell.angle_alpha   90.00
_cell.angle_beta   90.00
_cell.angle_gamma   90.00
#
_symmetry.space_group_name_H-M   'P 1'
#
loop_
_entity.id
_entity.type
_entity.pdbx_description
1 polymer ?
#
loop_
_entity_poly.entity_id
_entity_poly.type
_entity_poly.pdbx_seq_one_letter_code
_entity_poly.pdbx_strand_id
1 'polypeptide(L)'
;MMKTVKHVLSIVTLTLLSSCIAEAEDHSKKVKVVSIANSPSEMAVLMRDMDVRLFEIEGQYEKTGIWPQLSFDFPLILDTKPTVESMMSDAVISFSPVFADILTDYNQAPSKEGLDQIVQACLTCHYQSCPGPIVRIEKHIFDSHH
;
A
#
# COMPACT_ATOMS: atom_id res chain seq x y z
N MET A 1 49.65 -59.92 36.76
CA MET A 1 48.56 -58.97 37.02
C MET A 1 48.55 -57.71 36.10
N MET A 2 49.57 -57.48 35.23
CA MET A 2 49.62 -56.28 34.36
C MET A 2 48.90 -56.40 32.98
N LYS A 3 48.55 -57.60 32.51
CA LYS A 3 47.90 -57.79 31.18
C LYS A 3 46.39 -57.58 31.19
N THR A 4 45.70 -57.84 32.28
CA THR A 4 44.26 -57.67 32.43
C THR A 4 43.82 -56.23 32.51
N VAL A 5 44.64 -55.36 33.08
CA VAL A 5 44.33 -53.92 33.22
C VAL A 5 44.36 -53.20 31.88
N LYS A 6 45.22 -53.59 30.92
CA LYS A 6 45.29 -52.97 29.60
C LYS A 6 44.07 -53.27 28.72
N HIS A 7 43.48 -54.46 28.86
CA HIS A 7 42.28 -54.84 28.09
C HIS A 7 41.01 -54.16 28.63
N VAL A 8 40.90 -53.97 29.93
CA VAL A 8 39.78 -53.29 30.55
C VAL A 8 39.80 -51.79 30.17
N LEU A 9 40.99 -51.16 30.13
CA LEU A 9 41.13 -49.76 29.74
C LEU A 9 40.82 -49.55 28.25
N SER A 10 41.14 -50.51 27.37
CA SER A 10 40.86 -50.46 25.93
C SER A 10 39.39 -50.61 25.63
N ILE A 11 38.64 -51.40 26.37
CA ILE A 11 37.21 -51.59 26.20
C ILE A 11 36.40 -50.36 26.70
N VAL A 12 36.84 -49.75 27.78
CA VAL A 12 36.21 -48.54 28.32
C VAL A 12 36.39 -47.32 27.40
N THR A 13 37.55 -47.21 26.69
CA THR A 13 37.74 -46.12 25.74
C THR A 13 36.94 -46.28 24.44
N LEU A 14 36.60 -47.50 24.03
CA LEU A 14 35.82 -47.74 22.81
C LEU A 14 34.31 -47.49 22.99
N THR A 15 33.80 -47.60 24.22
CA THR A 15 32.37 -47.35 24.50
C THR A 15 32.03 -45.89 24.68
N LEU A 16 32.98 -44.97 24.82
CA LEU A 16 32.77 -43.55 24.98
C LEU A 16 32.72 -42.79 23.64
N LEU A 17 32.96 -43.43 22.50
CA LEU A 17 32.92 -42.80 21.17
C LEU A 17 31.59 -42.98 20.43
N SER A 18 30.62 -43.71 21.00
CA SER A 18 29.33 -43.97 20.34
C SER A 18 28.20 -43.02 20.70
N SER A 19 28.47 -41.90 21.35
CA SER A 19 27.43 -41.06 21.95
C SER A 19 27.41 -39.63 21.38
N CYS A 20 27.78 -39.43 20.14
CA CYS A 20 27.63 -38.15 19.44
C CYS A 20 27.17 -38.35 17.99
N ILE A 21 26.08 -39.07 17.81
CA ILE A 21 25.23 -38.84 16.63
C ILE A 21 24.10 -37.94 17.15
N ALA A 22 24.38 -36.65 17.19
CA ALA A 22 23.34 -35.68 17.25
C ALA A 22 22.53 -35.80 15.94
N GLU A 23 21.31 -36.29 16.05
CA GLU A 23 20.32 -36.12 15.00
C GLU A 23 20.28 -34.61 14.69
N ALA A 24 20.84 -34.27 13.54
CA ALA A 24 20.56 -32.99 12.92
C ALA A 24 19.10 -33.04 12.52
N GLU A 25 18.20 -32.61 13.42
CA GLU A 25 16.86 -32.28 13.04
C GLU A 25 16.96 -31.23 11.92
N ASP A 26 16.60 -31.68 10.74
CA ASP A 26 16.37 -30.84 9.57
C ASP A 26 15.26 -29.83 9.93
N HIS A 27 15.66 -28.75 10.58
CA HIS A 27 14.87 -27.53 10.69
C HIS A 27 14.87 -26.79 9.34
N SER A 28 14.64 -27.53 8.27
CA SER A 28 14.10 -26.94 7.06
C SER A 28 12.66 -26.52 7.37
N LYS A 29 12.52 -25.54 8.25
CA LYS A 29 11.34 -24.77 8.41
C LYS A 29 11.13 -24.11 7.06
N LYS A 30 10.36 -24.76 6.17
CA LYS A 30 9.83 -24.15 4.97
C LYS A 30 9.21 -22.83 5.44
N VAL A 31 9.98 -21.77 5.32
CA VAL A 31 9.43 -20.40 5.39
C VAL A 31 8.39 -20.41 4.29
N LYS A 32 7.14 -20.58 4.69
CA LYS A 32 6.01 -20.37 3.81
C LYS A 32 6.12 -18.89 3.45
N VAL A 33 6.77 -18.61 2.33
CA VAL A 33 6.71 -17.31 1.71
C VAL A 33 5.24 -17.14 1.39
N VAL A 34 4.52 -16.52 2.34
CA VAL A 34 3.19 -16.00 2.07
C VAL A 34 3.44 -14.90 1.07
N SER A 35 3.39 -15.26 -0.20
CA SER A 35 3.26 -14.31 -1.28
C SER A 35 1.90 -13.65 -1.05
N ILE A 36 1.88 -12.64 -0.19
CA ILE A 36 0.79 -11.67 -0.12
C ILE A 36 1.03 -10.72 -1.31
N ALA A 37 0.97 -11.24 -2.49
CA ALA A 37 0.63 -10.47 -3.64
C ALA A 37 -0.90 -10.26 -3.57
N ASN A 38 -1.36 -9.54 -2.56
CA ASN A 38 -2.68 -8.95 -2.62
C ASN A 38 -2.62 -7.92 -3.75
N SER A 39 -3.13 -8.28 -4.90
CA SER A 39 -3.42 -7.30 -5.93
C SER A 39 -4.21 -6.17 -5.26
N PRO A 40 -3.85 -4.90 -5.50
CA PRO A 40 -4.60 -3.79 -4.93
C PRO A 40 -6.07 -3.92 -5.32
N SER A 41 -6.98 -3.52 -4.44
CA SER A 41 -8.40 -3.47 -4.77
C SER A 41 -8.66 -2.45 -5.88
N GLU A 42 -9.81 -2.56 -6.55
CA GLU A 42 -10.22 -1.60 -7.59
C GLU A 42 -10.24 -0.16 -7.05
N MET A 43 -10.80 0.04 -5.86
CA MET A 43 -10.80 1.35 -5.20
C MET A 43 -9.37 1.85 -4.93
N ALA A 44 -8.45 0.98 -4.49
CA ALA A 44 -7.08 1.38 -4.23
C ALA A 44 -6.31 1.72 -5.53
N VAL A 45 -6.66 1.08 -6.65
CA VAL A 45 -6.13 1.45 -7.98
C VAL A 45 -6.67 2.82 -8.37
N LEU A 46 -8.00 3.00 -8.32
CA LEU A 46 -8.66 4.28 -8.64
C LEU A 46 -8.04 5.46 -7.87
N MET A 47 -7.83 5.33 -6.55
CA MET A 47 -7.24 6.39 -5.73
C MET A 47 -5.81 6.74 -6.16
N ARG A 48 -5.01 5.75 -6.60
CA ARG A 48 -3.67 6.00 -7.12
C ARG A 48 -3.67 6.66 -8.48
N ASP A 49 -4.61 6.28 -9.33
CA ASP A 49 -4.75 6.87 -10.67
C ASP A 49 -5.19 8.33 -10.58
N MET A 50 -6.07 8.67 -9.64
CA MET A 50 -6.44 10.06 -9.32
C MET A 50 -5.23 10.86 -8.82
N ASP A 51 -4.44 10.33 -7.91
CA ASP A 51 -3.22 10.96 -7.39
C ASP A 51 -2.20 11.22 -8.53
N VAL A 52 -1.99 10.26 -9.42
CA VAL A 52 -1.13 10.44 -10.61
C VAL A 52 -1.68 11.56 -11.50
N ARG A 53 -2.99 11.61 -11.72
CA ARG A 53 -3.63 12.66 -12.53
C ARG A 53 -3.44 14.05 -11.93
N LEU A 54 -3.52 14.20 -10.61
CA LEU A 54 -3.24 15.47 -9.93
C LEU A 54 -1.79 15.91 -10.20
N PHE A 55 -0.80 15.03 -10.04
CA PHE A 55 0.61 15.35 -10.35
C PHE A 55 0.83 15.71 -11.83
N GLU A 56 0.12 15.07 -12.76
CA GLU A 56 0.21 15.40 -14.18
C GLU A 56 -0.30 16.81 -14.46
N ILE A 57 -1.42 17.20 -13.85
CA ILE A 57 -2.03 18.51 -13.99
C ILE A 57 -1.09 19.59 -13.44
N GLU A 58 -0.63 19.42 -12.20
CA GLU A 58 0.30 20.33 -11.53
C GLU A 58 1.60 20.49 -12.33
N GLY A 59 2.22 19.39 -12.72
CA GLY A 59 3.47 19.42 -13.46
C GLY A 59 3.35 20.00 -14.87
N GLN A 60 2.16 19.99 -15.51
CA GLN A 60 1.94 20.70 -16.76
C GLN A 60 1.73 22.20 -16.53
N TYR A 61 0.95 22.55 -15.51
CA TYR A 61 0.77 23.94 -15.16
C TYR A 61 2.09 24.61 -14.77
N GLU A 62 2.92 23.98 -13.97
CA GLU A 62 4.25 24.50 -13.59
C GLU A 62 5.14 24.78 -14.81
N LYS A 63 5.05 23.95 -15.86
CA LYS A 63 5.86 24.11 -17.08
C LYS A 63 5.32 25.18 -18.03
N THR A 64 4.03 25.37 -18.07
CA THR A 64 3.37 26.16 -19.14
C THR A 64 2.66 27.43 -18.62
N GLY A 65 2.33 27.49 -17.33
CA GLY A 65 1.46 28.51 -16.74
C GLY A 65 0.01 28.41 -17.20
N ILE A 66 -0.37 27.33 -17.88
CA ILE A 66 -1.72 27.13 -18.44
C ILE A 66 -2.32 25.86 -17.83
N TRP A 67 -3.54 25.95 -17.32
CA TRP A 67 -4.27 24.78 -16.82
C TRP A 67 -4.53 23.80 -17.95
N PRO A 68 -4.02 22.57 -17.83
CA PRO A 68 -4.15 21.59 -18.89
C PRO A 68 -5.57 21.06 -19.00
N GLN A 69 -5.99 20.72 -20.22
CA GLN A 69 -7.25 20.05 -20.51
C GLN A 69 -7.12 18.52 -20.27
N LEU A 70 -6.62 18.15 -19.10
CA LEU A 70 -6.54 16.75 -18.66
C LEU A 70 -7.80 16.41 -17.87
N SER A 71 -8.60 15.50 -18.40
CA SER A 71 -9.86 15.10 -17.76
C SER A 71 -9.67 14.09 -16.65
N PHE A 72 -10.52 14.18 -15.65
CA PHE A 72 -10.78 13.13 -14.67
C PHE A 72 -11.91 12.23 -15.20
N ASP A 73 -11.56 11.27 -16.04
CA ASP A 73 -12.51 10.29 -16.57
C ASP A 73 -12.36 8.98 -15.78
N PHE A 74 -12.92 8.98 -14.58
CA PHE A 74 -12.83 7.87 -13.63
C PHE A 74 -14.23 7.32 -13.31
N PRO A 75 -14.34 6.01 -12.98
CA PRO A 75 -15.59 5.44 -12.48
C PRO A 75 -15.97 6.08 -11.13
N LEU A 76 -17.23 6.00 -10.77
CA LEU A 76 -17.68 6.38 -9.43
C LEU A 76 -16.95 5.53 -8.38
N ILE A 77 -16.59 6.15 -7.26
CA ILE A 77 -15.98 5.45 -6.12
C ILE A 77 -16.88 4.29 -5.69
N LEU A 78 -18.20 4.48 -5.70
CA LEU A 78 -19.20 3.47 -5.35
C LEU A 78 -19.17 2.23 -6.25
N ASP A 79 -18.74 2.36 -7.50
CA ASP A 79 -18.70 1.27 -8.45
C ASP A 79 -17.43 0.43 -8.33
N THR A 80 -16.53 0.79 -7.41
CA THR A 80 -15.25 0.10 -7.22
C THR A 80 -15.24 -0.75 -5.95
N LYS A 81 -14.60 -1.91 -6.05
CA LYS A 81 -14.46 -2.82 -4.92
C LYS A 81 -13.45 -2.30 -3.89
N PRO A 82 -13.84 -2.09 -2.63
CA PRO A 82 -12.93 -1.64 -1.57
C PRO A 82 -11.95 -2.74 -1.16
N THR A 83 -10.86 -2.36 -0.47
CA THR A 83 -9.90 -3.32 0.12
C THR A 83 -10.55 -4.12 1.24
N VAL A 84 -11.36 -3.48 2.06
CA VAL A 84 -12.20 -4.10 3.09
C VAL A 84 -13.59 -3.44 3.04
N GLU A 85 -14.63 -4.21 3.29
CA GLU A 85 -16.03 -3.77 3.23
C GLU A 85 -16.32 -2.51 4.08
N SER A 86 -15.67 -2.39 5.23
CA SER A 86 -15.85 -1.25 6.14
C SER A 86 -15.38 0.10 5.59
N MET A 87 -14.60 0.10 4.49
CA MET A 87 -14.23 1.34 3.79
C MET A 87 -15.41 1.94 3.01
N MET A 88 -16.43 1.15 2.69
CA MET A 88 -17.65 1.62 2.05
C MET A 88 -18.63 2.12 3.12
N SER A 89 -18.23 3.17 3.83
CA SER A 89 -19.05 3.81 4.86
C SER A 89 -20.17 4.66 4.27
N ASP A 90 -21.18 5.01 5.09
CA ASP A 90 -22.26 5.91 4.68
C ASP A 90 -21.73 7.26 4.17
N ALA A 91 -20.60 7.71 4.72
CA ALA A 91 -19.92 8.92 4.27
C ALA A 91 -19.40 8.77 2.83
N VAL A 92 -18.74 7.65 2.50
CA VAL A 92 -18.27 7.36 1.13
C VAL A 92 -19.46 7.24 0.17
N ILE A 93 -20.51 6.55 0.58
CA ILE A 93 -21.72 6.36 -0.23
C ILE A 93 -22.37 7.70 -0.57
N SER A 94 -22.53 8.56 0.41
CA SER A 94 -23.17 9.87 0.22
C SER A 94 -22.29 10.86 -0.57
N PHE A 95 -20.98 10.77 -0.40
CA PHE A 95 -20.03 11.73 -0.96
C PHE A 95 -19.59 11.38 -2.39
N SER A 96 -19.60 10.11 -2.78
CA SER A 96 -19.13 9.67 -4.09
C SER A 96 -19.79 10.40 -5.28
N PRO A 97 -21.13 10.58 -5.35
CA PRO A 97 -21.75 11.34 -6.43
C PRO A 97 -21.35 12.83 -6.41
N VAL A 98 -21.25 13.43 -5.22
CA VAL A 98 -20.82 14.83 -5.08
C VAL A 98 -19.38 15.01 -5.59
N PHE A 99 -18.50 14.06 -5.31
CA PHE A 99 -17.14 14.06 -5.82
C PHE A 99 -17.09 13.97 -7.35
N ALA A 100 -17.95 13.12 -7.94
CA ALA A 100 -18.05 13.01 -9.40
C ALA A 100 -18.51 14.32 -10.06
N ASP A 101 -19.41 15.06 -9.42
CA ASP A 101 -19.84 16.39 -9.90
C ASP A 101 -18.66 17.37 -9.87
N ILE A 102 -17.86 17.40 -8.79
CA ILE A 102 -16.65 18.24 -8.68
C ILE A 102 -15.65 17.94 -9.81
N LEU A 103 -15.42 16.63 -10.12
CA LEU A 103 -14.56 16.23 -11.22
C LEU A 103 -15.11 16.69 -12.58
N THR A 104 -16.43 16.60 -12.75
CA THR A 104 -17.13 17.04 -13.96
C THR A 104 -16.98 18.53 -14.17
N ASP A 105 -17.16 19.32 -13.12
CA ASP A 105 -17.00 20.78 -13.16
C ASP A 105 -15.55 21.17 -13.53
N TYR A 106 -14.56 20.51 -12.94
CA TYR A 106 -13.16 20.73 -13.31
C TYR A 106 -12.92 20.39 -14.79
N ASN A 107 -13.44 19.27 -15.28
CA ASN A 107 -13.27 18.85 -16.68
C ASN A 107 -13.84 19.89 -17.67
N GLN A 108 -14.88 20.62 -17.29
CA GLN A 108 -15.50 21.67 -18.12
C GLN A 108 -14.68 22.96 -18.10
N ALA A 109 -14.12 23.35 -16.95
CA ALA A 109 -13.41 24.60 -16.76
C ALA A 109 -12.19 24.41 -15.83
N PRO A 110 -11.08 23.82 -16.33
CA PRO A 110 -9.87 23.62 -15.55
C PRO A 110 -9.34 24.93 -14.97
N SER A 111 -9.16 24.97 -13.67
CA SER A 111 -8.66 26.12 -12.93
C SER A 111 -7.99 25.72 -11.62
N LYS A 112 -7.26 26.66 -10.99
CA LYS A 112 -6.69 26.45 -9.66
C LYS A 112 -7.79 26.14 -8.64
N GLU A 113 -8.84 26.93 -8.64
CA GLU A 113 -9.96 26.81 -7.72
C GLU A 113 -10.64 25.44 -7.85
N GLY A 114 -10.81 24.94 -9.07
CA GLY A 114 -11.34 23.60 -9.32
C GLY A 114 -10.43 22.51 -8.83
N LEU A 115 -9.10 22.64 -9.03
CA LEU A 115 -8.13 21.69 -8.51
C LEU A 115 -8.13 21.67 -6.97
N ASP A 116 -8.12 22.86 -6.34
CA ASP A 116 -8.21 22.99 -4.88
C ASP A 116 -9.48 22.31 -4.33
N GLN A 117 -10.62 22.45 -5.03
CA GLN A 117 -11.87 21.78 -4.64
C GLN A 117 -11.74 20.25 -4.70
N ILE A 118 -11.09 19.71 -5.72
CA ILE A 118 -10.83 18.26 -5.82
C ILE A 118 -9.97 17.81 -4.64
N VAL A 119 -8.87 18.49 -4.36
CA VAL A 119 -7.96 18.14 -3.25
C VAL A 119 -8.67 18.21 -1.90
N GLN A 120 -9.46 19.27 -1.65
CA GLN A 120 -10.25 19.40 -0.42
C GLN A 120 -11.31 18.30 -0.29
N ALA A 121 -11.93 17.91 -1.39
CA ALA A 121 -12.89 16.83 -1.42
C ALA A 121 -12.22 15.49 -1.08
N CYS A 122 -11.03 15.21 -1.63
CA CYS A 122 -10.22 14.04 -1.27
C CYS A 122 -9.92 14.02 0.23
N LEU A 123 -9.43 15.15 0.78
CA LEU A 123 -9.10 15.26 2.20
C LEU A 123 -10.33 15.04 3.09
N THR A 124 -11.45 15.67 2.74
CA THR A 124 -12.71 15.56 3.51
C THR A 124 -13.16 14.12 3.66
N CYS A 125 -13.14 13.35 2.57
CA CYS A 125 -13.50 11.94 2.59
C CYS A 125 -12.46 11.10 3.37
N HIS A 126 -11.17 11.33 3.12
CA HIS A 126 -10.10 10.56 3.73
C HIS A 126 -9.97 10.78 5.24
N TYR A 127 -10.24 11.97 5.76
CA TYR A 127 -10.28 12.21 7.21
C TYR A 127 -11.35 11.38 7.94
N GLN A 128 -12.44 11.04 7.25
CA GLN A 128 -13.53 10.27 7.86
C GLN A 128 -13.40 8.76 7.65
N SER A 129 -12.84 8.32 6.51
CA SER A 129 -12.95 6.93 6.10
C SER A 129 -11.61 6.20 5.99
N CYS A 130 -10.52 6.88 5.60
CA CYS A 130 -9.23 6.24 5.33
C CYS A 130 -8.05 7.22 5.53
N PRO A 131 -7.58 7.47 6.75
CA PRO A 131 -6.61 8.54 7.04
C PRO A 131 -5.19 8.27 6.50
N GLY A 132 -4.84 7.03 6.13
CA GLY A 132 -3.50 6.67 5.68
C GLY A 132 -2.93 7.54 4.55
N PRO A 133 -3.69 7.87 3.47
CA PRO A 133 -3.20 8.68 2.36
C PRO A 133 -3.12 10.19 2.61
N ILE A 134 -3.63 10.73 3.72
CA ILE A 134 -3.77 12.19 3.94
C ILE A 134 -2.47 12.95 3.64
N VAL A 135 -1.34 12.54 4.23
CA VAL A 135 -0.04 13.21 4.01
C VAL A 135 0.37 13.24 2.53
N ARG A 136 -0.10 12.28 1.74
CA ARG A 136 0.15 12.24 0.29
C ARG A 136 -0.77 13.22 -0.44
N ILE A 137 -2.05 13.27 -0.07
CA ILE A 137 -3.04 14.19 -0.66
C ILE A 137 -2.68 15.65 -0.36
N GLU A 138 -2.19 15.93 0.85
CA GLU A 138 -1.75 17.28 1.25
C GLU A 138 -0.63 17.85 0.38
N LYS A 139 0.13 17.01 -0.34
CA LYS A 139 1.14 17.48 -1.30
C LYS A 139 0.56 18.15 -2.53
N HIS A 140 -0.72 17.94 -2.81
CA HIS A 140 -1.46 18.55 -3.91
C HIS A 140 -2.11 19.88 -3.52
N ILE A 141 -1.89 20.37 -2.28
CA ILE A 141 -2.33 21.72 -1.90
C ILE A 141 -1.46 22.71 -2.64
N PHE A 142 -2.04 23.33 -3.66
CA PHE A 142 -1.32 24.24 -4.54
C PHE A 142 -1.19 25.63 -3.90
N ASP A 143 -0.07 25.84 -3.21
CA ASP A 143 0.28 27.17 -2.70
C ASP A 143 0.71 28.09 -3.84
N SER A 144 0.00 29.19 -4.03
CA SER A 144 0.27 30.22 -5.05
C SER A 144 1.54 31.06 -4.77
N HIS A 145 2.46 30.52 -3.98
CA HIS A 145 3.69 31.21 -3.55
C HIS A 145 4.97 30.68 -4.21
N HIS A 146 4.85 30.13 -5.45
CA HIS A 146 6.02 29.85 -6.28
C HIS A 146 6.07 30.76 -7.49
#